data_e7c6f4ce9b8ab6843e73456517e3bf02
#
_entry.id   e7c6f4ce9b8ab6843e73456517e3bf02
#
_cell.length_a   1.000
_cell.length_b   1.000
_cell.length_c   1.000
_cell.angle_alpha   90.00
_cell.angle_beta   90.00
_cell.angle_gamma   90.00
#
_symmetry.space_group_name_H-M   'P 1'
#
loop_
_entity.id
_entity.type
_entity.pdbx_description
1 polymer ?
#
loop_
_entity_poly.entity_id
_entity_poly.type
_entity_poly.pdbx_seq_one_letter_code
_entity_poly.pdbx_strand_id
1 'polypeptide(L)'
;MTSSTPALFDTLKQGLADIDRDGLRRRRRVADSACAAHMKVDGREIIGFASNDYLGLAAHETLREALADGARKYGAGSGGSHLLGGHSRAHAKLEDDLAAFSGGFVNQARALYFSTGYMANLATLTTLGAVGKSGGRDTLMFCDALNHASLIDGARLSRADIRIYPHADAEALDAMLDASQNEGATKIIVTDSVFSMDGDVAPLARLLEIAERYGAWLVVDDAHGFGVLGPQGRGALAEAALRSPHLVYVGTLGKAAGVSGAFVIAHETVIEWFVQRARPYIFTTASIPAVAHAVSASLKIIGGDEGDQRRAHLATLIDSTRSILKRTQWQPVDSHTAVQPLIIGGNEETLQLAAALDEHRMWVPAIRPPTVPAGTSRLRISLSAAHSHDDLAKLDHALQTLSNRS
;
A
#
# COMPACT_ATOMS: atom_id res chain seq x y z
N MET A 1 -2.60 39.75 -34.17
CA MET A 1 -1.54 38.80 -33.81
C MET A 1 -2.22 37.54 -33.28
N THR A 2 -2.37 36.52 -34.09
CA THR A 2 -2.91 35.22 -33.67
C THR A 2 -1.82 34.54 -32.88
N SER A 3 -1.99 34.47 -31.55
CA SER A 3 -1.13 33.69 -30.65
C SER A 3 -1.34 32.22 -31.04
N SER A 4 -0.40 31.64 -31.78
CA SER A 4 -0.41 30.21 -32.06
C SER A 4 -0.24 29.48 -30.72
N THR A 5 -1.24 28.69 -30.30
CA THR A 5 -1.16 27.81 -29.17
C THR A 5 0.05 26.88 -29.36
N PRO A 6 0.93 26.69 -28.37
CA PRO A 6 2.03 25.75 -28.51
C PRO A 6 1.55 24.35 -28.87
N ALA A 7 2.21 23.67 -29.80
CA ALA A 7 1.82 22.32 -30.28
C ALA A 7 1.64 21.29 -29.13
N LEU A 8 2.44 21.40 -28.07
CA LEU A 8 2.28 20.58 -26.85
C LEU A 8 0.92 20.78 -26.18
N PHE A 9 0.40 22.02 -26.18
CA PHE A 9 -0.90 22.32 -25.58
C PHE A 9 -2.05 21.63 -26.31
N ASP A 10 -1.98 21.59 -27.63
CA ASP A 10 -2.99 20.93 -28.45
C ASP A 10 -2.92 19.41 -28.31
N THR A 11 -1.72 18.84 -28.22
CA THR A 11 -1.51 17.42 -27.89
C THR A 11 -2.11 17.05 -26.54
N LEU A 12 -1.89 17.88 -25.51
CA LEU A 12 -2.46 17.65 -24.17
C LEU A 12 -3.99 17.75 -24.17
N LYS A 13 -4.57 18.72 -24.90
CA LYS A 13 -6.04 18.85 -25.03
C LYS A 13 -6.64 17.62 -25.71
N GLN A 14 -6.02 17.16 -26.80
CA GLN A 14 -6.47 15.96 -27.49
C GLN A 14 -6.39 14.74 -26.57
N GLY A 15 -5.28 14.52 -25.88
CA GLY A 15 -5.13 13.42 -24.95
C GLY A 15 -6.16 13.47 -23.80
N LEU A 16 -6.51 14.65 -23.30
CA LEU A 16 -7.57 14.81 -22.30
C LEU A 16 -8.97 14.48 -22.89
N ALA A 17 -9.23 14.85 -24.14
CA ALA A 17 -10.49 14.51 -24.82
C ALA A 17 -10.61 12.98 -25.04
N ASP A 18 -9.50 12.32 -25.40
CA ASP A 18 -9.46 10.87 -25.54
C ASP A 18 -9.74 10.16 -24.20
N ILE A 19 -9.13 10.62 -23.11
CA ILE A 19 -9.38 10.13 -21.74
C ILE A 19 -10.86 10.31 -21.34
N ASP A 20 -11.48 11.44 -21.70
CA ASP A 20 -12.90 11.68 -21.43
C ASP A 20 -13.80 10.73 -22.25
N ARG A 21 -13.53 10.57 -23.53
CA ARG A 21 -14.29 9.67 -24.44
C ARG A 21 -14.24 8.21 -23.95
N ASP A 22 -13.08 7.77 -23.46
CA ASP A 22 -12.87 6.39 -23.01
C ASP A 22 -13.36 6.15 -21.58
N GLY A 23 -14.00 7.14 -20.91
CA GLY A 23 -14.49 7.04 -19.55
C GLY A 23 -13.37 6.91 -18.50
N LEU A 24 -12.14 7.37 -18.82
CA LEU A 24 -10.96 7.22 -17.96
C LEU A 24 -10.62 8.49 -17.17
N ARG A 25 -11.38 9.58 -17.33
CA ARG A 25 -11.14 10.85 -16.62
C ARG A 25 -11.18 10.67 -15.13
N ARG A 26 -10.10 11.07 -14.44
CA ARG A 26 -10.04 11.10 -12.98
C ARG A 26 -10.45 12.48 -12.46
N ARG A 27 -11.28 12.50 -11.42
CA ARG A 27 -11.70 13.73 -10.74
C ARG A 27 -11.32 13.64 -9.27
N ARG A 28 -10.71 14.71 -8.74
CA ARG A 28 -10.45 14.82 -7.30
C ARG A 28 -11.73 15.22 -6.60
N ARG A 29 -12.00 14.61 -5.45
CA ARG A 29 -13.02 15.05 -4.49
C ARG A 29 -12.34 15.77 -3.33
N VAL A 30 -13.04 16.70 -2.70
CA VAL A 30 -12.51 17.48 -1.60
C VAL A 30 -13.18 17.01 -0.31
N ALA A 31 -12.36 16.50 0.63
CA ALA A 31 -12.80 16.17 1.98
C ALA A 31 -12.77 17.46 2.84
N ASP A 32 -13.92 17.82 3.40
CA ASP A 32 -14.10 18.99 4.26
C ASP A 32 -14.01 18.64 5.75
N SER A 33 -13.75 17.37 6.08
CA SER A 33 -13.61 16.85 7.43
C SER A 33 -12.39 15.93 7.55
N ALA A 34 -12.09 15.46 8.76
CA ALA A 34 -11.09 14.42 8.98
C ALA A 34 -11.46 13.13 8.22
N CYS A 35 -10.44 12.32 7.90
CA CYS A 35 -10.64 10.98 7.33
C CYS A 35 -11.30 10.08 8.40
N ALA A 36 -12.50 9.60 8.10
CA ALA A 36 -13.30 8.74 8.97
C ALA A 36 -14.31 7.94 8.10
N ALA A 37 -15.04 6.98 8.69
CA ALA A 37 -16.12 6.29 7.99
C ALA A 37 -17.25 7.26 7.58
N HIS A 38 -17.60 8.18 8.48
CA HIS A 38 -18.53 9.28 8.20
C HIS A 38 -17.73 10.57 8.01
N MET A 39 -17.84 11.17 6.84
CA MET A 39 -17.07 12.34 6.46
C MET A 39 -17.86 13.30 5.58
N LYS A 40 -17.42 14.55 5.55
CA LYS A 40 -17.97 15.55 4.63
C LYS A 40 -17.08 15.63 3.40
N VAL A 41 -17.67 15.44 2.21
CA VAL A 41 -16.95 15.44 0.92
C VAL A 41 -17.76 16.26 -0.08
N ASP A 42 -17.12 17.23 -0.72
CA ASP A 42 -17.76 18.16 -1.66
C ASP A 42 -19.04 18.79 -1.04
N GLY A 43 -18.95 19.20 0.24
CA GLY A 43 -20.04 19.80 1.00
C GLY A 43 -21.15 18.84 1.46
N ARG A 44 -21.06 17.53 1.22
CA ARG A 44 -22.10 16.53 1.52
C ARG A 44 -21.62 15.53 2.57
N GLU A 45 -22.48 15.21 3.55
CA GLU A 45 -22.25 14.08 4.47
C GLU A 45 -22.33 12.76 3.68
N ILE A 46 -21.34 11.87 3.91
CA ILE A 46 -21.18 10.65 3.12
C ILE A 46 -20.55 9.53 3.96
N ILE A 47 -20.90 8.29 3.71
CA ILE A 47 -20.22 7.10 4.24
C ILE A 47 -19.11 6.74 3.25
N GLY A 48 -17.86 6.76 3.70
CA GLY A 48 -16.69 6.58 2.85
C GLY A 48 -16.15 5.16 2.86
N PHE A 49 -16.28 4.43 1.76
CA PHE A 49 -15.66 3.12 1.52
C PHE A 49 -14.42 3.23 0.61
N ALA A 50 -13.75 4.38 0.62
CA ALA A 50 -12.62 4.69 -0.27
C ALA A 50 -11.26 4.72 0.42
N SER A 51 -11.25 4.99 1.73
CA SER A 51 -10.03 5.16 2.52
C SER A 51 -9.34 3.82 2.79
N ASN A 52 -8.01 3.86 2.89
CA ASN A 52 -7.19 2.74 3.38
C ASN A 52 -6.89 2.85 4.89
N ASP A 53 -7.56 3.71 5.63
CA ASP A 53 -7.47 3.81 7.10
C ASP A 53 -8.18 2.62 7.75
N TYR A 54 -7.61 1.43 7.60
CA TYR A 54 -8.23 0.15 7.96
C TYR A 54 -8.60 0.03 9.43
N LEU A 55 -7.81 0.66 10.31
CA LEU A 55 -8.10 0.67 11.75
C LEU A 55 -8.88 1.90 12.21
N GLY A 56 -9.19 2.85 11.33
CA GLY A 56 -9.91 4.08 11.68
C GLY A 56 -9.11 4.99 12.62
N LEU A 57 -7.79 5.05 12.42
CA LEU A 57 -6.89 5.82 13.29
C LEU A 57 -6.60 7.23 12.78
N ALA A 58 -6.89 7.55 11.54
CA ALA A 58 -6.51 8.84 10.94
C ALA A 58 -7.13 10.06 11.66
N ALA A 59 -8.29 9.89 12.30
CA ALA A 59 -8.94 10.93 13.10
C ALA A 59 -8.81 10.71 14.62
N HIS A 60 -7.99 9.74 15.07
CA HIS A 60 -7.87 9.36 16.46
C HIS A 60 -7.31 10.50 17.32
N GLU A 61 -7.96 10.79 18.47
CA GLU A 61 -7.59 11.88 19.40
C GLU A 61 -6.12 11.84 19.79
N THR A 62 -5.67 10.67 20.29
CA THR A 62 -4.28 10.46 20.74
C THR A 62 -3.27 10.78 19.62
N LEU A 63 -3.59 10.50 18.35
CA LEU A 63 -2.69 10.79 17.23
C LEU A 63 -2.65 12.29 16.91
N ARG A 64 -3.80 12.98 17.00
CA ARG A 64 -3.86 14.44 16.84
C ARG A 64 -3.05 15.15 17.92
N GLU A 65 -3.20 14.71 19.18
CA GLU A 65 -2.45 15.25 20.30
C GLU A 65 -0.95 14.97 20.18
N ALA A 66 -0.56 13.73 19.81
CA ALA A 66 0.82 13.37 19.58
C ALA A 66 1.46 14.19 18.45
N LEU A 67 0.71 14.44 17.36
CA LEU A 67 1.16 15.30 16.26
C LEU A 67 1.39 16.74 16.74
N ALA A 68 0.45 17.29 17.51
CA ALA A 68 0.55 18.63 18.08
C ALA A 68 1.72 18.74 19.08
N ASP A 69 1.91 17.73 19.92
CA ASP A 69 3.07 17.67 20.84
C ASP A 69 4.39 17.56 20.09
N GLY A 70 4.45 16.71 19.07
CA GLY A 70 5.61 16.61 18.20
C GLY A 70 5.95 17.94 17.51
N ALA A 71 4.93 18.69 17.05
CA ALA A 71 5.14 20.02 16.46
C ALA A 71 5.66 21.03 17.48
N ARG A 72 5.16 21.04 18.72
CA ARG A 72 5.70 21.88 19.80
C ARG A 72 7.14 21.56 20.11
N LYS A 73 7.52 20.27 20.11
CA LYS A 73 8.84 19.80 20.52
C LYS A 73 9.91 19.90 19.42
N TYR A 74 9.54 19.63 18.16
CA TYR A 74 10.48 19.48 17.06
C TYR A 74 10.29 20.50 15.94
N GLY A 75 9.28 21.36 16.02
CA GLY A 75 8.95 22.34 14.98
C GLY A 75 8.12 21.74 13.83
N ALA A 76 7.93 22.56 12.79
CA ALA A 76 7.08 22.25 11.64
C ALA A 76 7.80 21.56 10.47
N GLY A 77 9.12 21.45 10.50
CA GLY A 77 9.90 20.86 9.42
C GLY A 77 11.24 20.29 9.89
N SER A 78 11.88 19.51 9.04
CA SER A 78 13.16 18.84 9.35
C SER A 78 14.39 19.67 8.98
N GLY A 79 14.26 20.66 8.09
CA GLY A 79 15.36 21.57 7.69
C GLY A 79 16.39 21.00 6.73
N GLY A 80 16.43 19.69 6.49
CA GLY A 80 17.40 19.04 5.60
C GLY A 80 17.11 17.57 5.36
N SER A 81 17.97 16.90 4.59
CA SER A 81 17.92 15.44 4.47
C SER A 81 18.38 14.75 5.76
N HIS A 82 18.09 13.47 5.90
CA HIS A 82 18.48 12.69 7.09
C HIS A 82 19.97 12.80 7.40
N LEU A 83 20.83 12.80 6.38
CA LEU A 83 22.29 12.87 6.55
C LEU A 83 22.84 14.29 6.74
N LEU A 84 22.03 15.33 6.49
CA LEU A 84 22.42 16.74 6.58
C LEU A 84 21.61 17.51 7.62
N GLY A 85 21.42 16.91 8.80
CA GLY A 85 20.79 17.56 9.95
C GLY A 85 19.26 17.40 10.03
N GLY A 86 18.61 16.74 9.06
CA GLY A 86 17.16 16.49 9.08
C GLY A 86 16.74 15.31 9.97
N HIS A 87 17.68 14.45 10.41
CA HIS A 87 17.38 13.27 11.23
C HIS A 87 17.30 13.62 12.72
N SER A 88 16.10 13.71 13.24
CA SER A 88 15.84 14.08 14.63
C SER A 88 15.72 12.85 15.55
N ARG A 89 15.66 13.10 16.87
CA ARG A 89 15.38 12.05 17.86
C ARG A 89 14.03 11.36 17.63
N ALA A 90 13.04 12.05 17.07
CA ALA A 90 11.75 11.45 16.74
C ALA A 90 11.89 10.38 15.63
N HIS A 91 12.72 10.65 14.61
CA HIS A 91 12.98 9.67 13.54
C HIS A 91 13.73 8.45 14.09
N ALA A 92 14.84 8.66 14.82
CA ALA A 92 15.63 7.57 15.39
C ALA A 92 14.76 6.67 16.31
N LYS A 93 13.96 7.31 17.18
CA LYS A 93 13.04 6.54 18.04
C LYS A 93 12.02 5.76 17.25
N LEU A 94 11.45 6.34 16.21
CA LEU A 94 10.48 5.63 15.36
C LEU A 94 11.12 4.44 14.66
N GLU A 95 12.34 4.56 14.15
CA GLU A 95 13.07 3.46 13.52
C GLU A 95 13.33 2.32 14.52
N ASP A 96 13.72 2.64 15.78
CA ASP A 96 13.86 1.66 16.84
C ASP A 96 12.51 1.00 17.18
N ASP A 97 11.43 1.79 17.31
CA ASP A 97 10.08 1.28 17.61
C ASP A 97 9.58 0.33 16.50
N LEU A 98 9.80 0.67 15.23
CA LEU A 98 9.41 -0.15 14.06
C LEU A 98 10.18 -1.47 14.00
N ALA A 99 11.50 -1.42 14.20
CA ALA A 99 12.34 -2.61 14.25
C ALA A 99 11.91 -3.55 15.39
N ALA A 100 11.61 -3.02 16.57
CA ALA A 100 11.10 -3.80 17.70
C ALA A 100 9.70 -4.35 17.44
N PHE A 101 8.83 -3.60 16.75
CA PHE A 101 7.45 -4.00 16.51
C PHE A 101 7.34 -5.08 15.43
N SER A 102 7.92 -4.91 14.26
CA SER A 102 7.76 -5.82 13.11
C SER A 102 9.03 -6.55 12.69
N GLY A 103 10.19 -6.29 13.29
CA GLY A 103 11.47 -6.86 12.86
C GLY A 103 11.75 -8.30 13.34
N GLY A 104 10.78 -8.96 13.98
CA GLY A 104 10.97 -10.31 14.55
C GLY A 104 11.30 -11.43 13.54
N PHE A 105 11.27 -11.14 12.26
CA PHE A 105 11.57 -12.08 11.16
C PHE A 105 13.07 -12.23 10.87
N VAL A 106 13.92 -11.34 11.40
CA VAL A 106 15.37 -11.37 11.18
C VAL A 106 16.12 -11.00 12.46
N ASN A 107 17.27 -11.62 12.69
CA ASN A 107 18.16 -11.20 13.76
C ASN A 107 18.79 -9.86 13.42
N GLN A 108 19.13 -9.04 14.43
CA GLN A 108 19.72 -7.71 14.23
C GLN A 108 18.89 -6.84 13.27
N ALA A 109 17.56 -6.90 13.43
CA ALA A 109 16.64 -6.08 12.64
C ALA A 109 16.88 -4.59 12.89
N ARG A 110 16.93 -3.80 11.81
CA ARG A 110 16.86 -2.33 11.86
C ARG A 110 15.79 -1.85 10.91
N ALA A 111 15.26 -0.67 11.17
CA ALA A 111 14.33 0.02 10.30
C ALA A 111 14.94 1.29 9.71
N LEU A 112 14.46 1.68 8.55
CA LEU A 112 14.75 2.97 7.91
C LEU A 112 13.42 3.64 7.53
N TYR A 113 13.23 4.88 7.97
CA TYR A 113 11.99 5.62 7.80
C TYR A 113 12.01 6.49 6.53
N PHE A 114 10.90 6.49 5.79
CA PHE A 114 10.68 7.24 4.54
C PHE A 114 9.40 8.07 4.61
N SER A 115 9.32 9.12 3.80
CA SER A 115 8.13 9.98 3.74
C SER A 115 6.91 9.30 3.13
N THR A 116 7.09 8.32 2.22
CA THR A 116 5.99 7.60 1.53
C THR A 116 6.39 6.18 1.19
N GLY A 117 5.40 5.26 1.03
CA GLY A 117 5.61 3.88 0.54
C GLY A 117 6.22 3.84 -0.85
N TYR A 118 5.77 4.73 -1.74
CA TYR A 118 6.34 4.84 -3.08
C TYR A 118 7.87 5.08 -3.04
N MET A 119 8.30 6.00 -2.18
CA MET A 119 9.71 6.33 -1.99
C MET A 119 10.49 5.17 -1.36
N ALA A 120 9.89 4.46 -0.38
CA ALA A 120 10.51 3.30 0.24
C ALA A 120 10.74 2.17 -0.78
N ASN A 121 9.75 1.87 -1.63
CA ASN A 121 9.87 0.87 -2.69
C ASN A 121 10.92 1.24 -3.75
N LEU A 122 10.93 2.51 -4.21
CA LEU A 122 11.97 2.98 -5.11
C LEU A 122 13.36 2.84 -4.48
N ALA A 123 13.51 3.26 -3.23
CA ALA A 123 14.77 3.15 -2.50
C ALA A 123 15.23 1.69 -2.39
N THR A 124 14.32 0.80 -2.00
CA THR A 124 14.59 -0.63 -1.84
C THR A 124 15.06 -1.26 -3.15
N LEU A 125 14.26 -1.14 -4.18
CA LEU A 125 14.53 -1.87 -5.43
C LEU A 125 15.70 -1.29 -6.22
N THR A 126 15.84 0.04 -6.26
CA THR A 126 17.00 0.66 -6.93
C THR A 126 18.31 0.40 -6.20
N THR A 127 18.28 0.28 -4.88
CA THR A 127 19.49 0.04 -4.08
C THR A 127 19.90 -1.43 -4.13
N LEU A 128 18.97 -2.36 -3.98
CA LEU A 128 19.23 -3.80 -4.06
C LEU A 128 19.55 -4.22 -5.50
N GLY A 129 18.82 -3.69 -6.48
CA GLY A 129 19.06 -4.00 -7.89
C GLY A 129 20.41 -3.50 -8.40
N ALA A 130 21.03 -2.52 -7.73
CA ALA A 130 22.37 -2.00 -8.07
C ALA A 130 23.52 -2.76 -7.37
N VAL A 131 23.21 -3.79 -6.57
CA VAL A 131 24.23 -4.66 -5.95
C VAL A 131 24.85 -5.53 -7.03
N GLY A 132 26.17 -5.70 -7.01
CA GLY A 132 26.87 -6.53 -7.98
C GLY A 132 28.04 -5.79 -8.67
N LYS A 133 28.91 -6.55 -9.32
CA LYS A 133 30.17 -6.05 -9.93
C LYS A 133 29.91 -5.08 -11.09
N SER A 134 28.83 -5.25 -11.81
CA SER A 134 28.47 -4.48 -13.02
C SER A 134 27.42 -3.39 -12.76
N GLY A 135 27.22 -2.96 -11.51
CA GLY A 135 26.26 -1.91 -11.16
C GLY A 135 24.79 -2.30 -11.44
N GLY A 136 24.44 -3.54 -11.14
CA GLY A 136 23.09 -4.07 -11.26
C GLY A 136 22.81 -4.91 -12.52
N ARG A 137 23.72 -4.95 -13.49
CA ARG A 137 23.53 -5.79 -14.68
C ARG A 137 23.57 -7.29 -14.38
N ASP A 138 24.12 -7.66 -13.23
CA ASP A 138 24.23 -9.04 -12.75
C ASP A 138 23.12 -9.34 -11.72
N THR A 139 22.05 -8.57 -11.69
CA THR A 139 20.91 -8.78 -10.79
C THR A 139 19.70 -9.18 -11.60
N LEU A 140 19.06 -10.27 -11.20
CA LEU A 140 17.77 -10.73 -11.72
C LEU A 140 16.69 -10.37 -10.72
N MET A 141 15.62 -9.74 -11.19
CA MET A 141 14.51 -9.32 -10.35
C MET A 141 13.22 -9.97 -10.83
N PHE A 142 12.70 -10.91 -10.03
CA PHE A 142 11.48 -11.65 -10.32
C PHE A 142 10.30 -10.96 -9.66
N CYS A 143 9.43 -10.36 -10.46
CA CYS A 143 8.34 -9.52 -9.99
C CYS A 143 6.99 -10.18 -10.23
N ASP A 144 6.09 -10.15 -9.24
CA ASP A 144 4.70 -10.54 -9.45
C ASP A 144 4.02 -9.62 -10.48
N ALA A 145 3.20 -10.21 -11.35
CA ALA A 145 2.54 -9.50 -12.45
C ALA A 145 1.58 -8.39 -11.97
N LEU A 146 1.06 -8.47 -10.75
CA LEU A 146 0.13 -7.48 -10.18
C LEU A 146 0.76 -6.61 -9.09
N ASN A 147 2.08 -6.55 -9.01
CA ASN A 147 2.78 -5.67 -8.09
C ASN A 147 2.32 -4.21 -8.20
N HIS A 148 2.32 -3.52 -7.07
CA HIS A 148 1.99 -2.10 -7.00
C HIS A 148 2.91 -1.26 -7.92
N ALA A 149 2.38 -0.17 -8.48
CA ALA A 149 3.10 0.71 -9.42
C ALA A 149 4.48 1.16 -8.91
N SER A 150 4.65 1.38 -7.59
CA SER A 150 5.94 1.76 -7.01
C SER A 150 6.98 0.65 -7.06
N LEU A 151 6.57 -0.62 -6.96
CA LEU A 151 7.44 -1.78 -7.15
C LEU A 151 7.84 -1.92 -8.63
N ILE A 152 6.87 -1.75 -9.53
CA ILE A 152 7.14 -1.77 -10.99
C ILE A 152 8.14 -0.67 -11.37
N ASP A 153 7.93 0.55 -10.91
CA ASP A 153 8.81 1.67 -11.24
C ASP A 153 10.18 1.54 -10.57
N GLY A 154 10.21 1.05 -9.33
CA GLY A 154 11.46 0.75 -8.63
C GLY A 154 12.28 -0.32 -9.34
N ALA A 155 11.64 -1.40 -9.80
CA ALA A 155 12.28 -2.45 -10.60
C ALA A 155 12.84 -1.88 -11.92
N ARG A 156 12.05 -1.11 -12.66
CA ARG A 156 12.49 -0.46 -13.92
C ARG A 156 13.68 0.46 -13.73
N LEU A 157 13.72 1.21 -12.64
CA LEU A 157 14.81 2.14 -12.34
C LEU A 157 16.06 1.44 -11.78
N SER A 158 15.95 0.20 -11.31
CA SER A 158 17.04 -0.56 -10.68
C SER A 158 18.15 -0.96 -11.65
N ARG A 159 17.87 -1.02 -12.96
CA ARG A 159 18.72 -1.55 -14.04
C ARG A 159 18.95 -3.07 -13.98
N ALA A 160 18.25 -3.79 -13.10
CA ALA A 160 18.26 -5.25 -13.07
C ALA A 160 17.57 -5.84 -14.30
N ASP A 161 17.86 -7.09 -14.65
CA ASP A 161 17.06 -7.86 -15.60
C ASP A 161 15.74 -8.26 -14.91
N ILE A 162 14.62 -7.70 -15.39
CA ILE A 162 13.30 -7.87 -14.80
C ILE A 162 12.59 -9.05 -15.47
N ARG A 163 12.17 -10.01 -14.67
CA ARG A 163 11.40 -11.18 -15.07
C ARG A 163 10.06 -11.18 -14.33
N ILE A 164 8.97 -11.16 -15.07
CA ILE A 164 7.63 -11.11 -14.49
C ILE A 164 7.08 -12.53 -14.43
N TYR A 165 6.73 -13.00 -13.24
CA TYR A 165 6.01 -14.25 -13.06
C TYR A 165 4.49 -14.03 -12.95
N PRO A 166 3.66 -15.02 -13.36
CA PRO A 166 2.21 -14.91 -13.25
C PRO A 166 1.78 -14.66 -11.80
N HIS A 167 0.72 -13.91 -11.63
CA HIS A 167 0.23 -13.46 -10.34
C HIS A 167 0.04 -14.61 -9.34
N ALA A 168 0.68 -14.47 -8.16
CA ALA A 168 0.68 -15.43 -7.05
C ALA A 168 1.08 -16.88 -7.42
N ASP A 169 1.66 -17.09 -8.61
CA ASP A 169 2.08 -18.42 -9.12
C ASP A 169 3.50 -18.75 -8.66
N ALA A 170 3.60 -19.36 -7.48
CA ALA A 170 4.87 -19.78 -6.90
C ALA A 170 5.58 -20.87 -7.73
N GLU A 171 4.83 -21.73 -8.43
CA GLU A 171 5.40 -22.81 -9.23
C GLU A 171 6.03 -22.27 -10.53
N ALA A 172 5.39 -21.28 -11.17
CA ALA A 172 6.00 -20.59 -12.28
C ALA A 172 7.28 -19.83 -11.86
N LEU A 173 7.26 -19.19 -10.68
CA LEU A 173 8.46 -18.56 -10.12
C LEU A 173 9.58 -19.58 -9.86
N ASP A 174 9.27 -20.74 -9.28
CA ASP A 174 10.23 -21.82 -9.02
C ASP A 174 10.91 -22.26 -10.33
N ALA A 175 10.13 -22.51 -11.38
CA ALA A 175 10.64 -22.87 -12.69
C ALA A 175 11.54 -21.79 -13.33
N MET A 176 11.17 -20.50 -13.16
CA MET A 176 11.99 -19.39 -13.66
C MET A 176 13.32 -19.24 -12.93
N LEU A 177 13.33 -19.48 -11.62
CA LEU A 177 14.55 -19.45 -10.80
C LEU A 177 15.46 -20.65 -11.11
N ASP A 178 14.87 -21.84 -11.32
CA ASP A 178 15.59 -23.05 -11.73
C ASP A 178 16.32 -22.84 -13.06
N ALA A 179 15.62 -22.29 -14.05
CA ALA A 179 16.21 -21.94 -15.35
C ALA A 179 17.35 -20.91 -15.25
N SER A 180 17.41 -20.14 -14.17
CA SER A 180 18.38 -19.07 -13.95
C SER A 180 19.53 -19.45 -13.01
N GLN A 181 19.65 -20.71 -12.59
CA GLN A 181 20.66 -21.14 -11.59
C GLN A 181 22.10 -20.85 -12.02
N ASN A 182 22.40 -21.03 -13.29
CA ASN A 182 23.76 -20.92 -13.85
C ASN A 182 24.18 -19.48 -14.20
N GLU A 183 23.33 -18.49 -13.99
CA GLU A 183 23.61 -17.11 -14.41
C GLU A 183 24.58 -16.37 -13.45
N GLY A 184 24.88 -16.93 -12.27
CA GLY A 184 25.80 -16.33 -11.30
C GLY A 184 25.34 -14.95 -10.76
N ALA A 185 24.09 -14.59 -11.03
CA ALA A 185 23.51 -13.30 -10.71
C ALA A 185 22.92 -13.27 -9.28
N THR A 186 22.86 -12.06 -8.70
CA THR A 186 22.05 -11.82 -7.50
C THR A 186 20.58 -11.94 -7.88
N LYS A 187 19.80 -12.71 -7.13
CA LYS A 187 18.38 -12.96 -7.39
C LYS A 187 17.52 -12.27 -6.34
N ILE A 188 16.49 -11.56 -6.77
CA ILE A 188 15.56 -10.82 -5.91
C ILE A 188 14.13 -11.13 -6.36
N ILE A 189 13.32 -11.65 -5.46
CA ILE A 189 11.88 -11.83 -5.64
C ILE A 189 11.17 -10.63 -5.05
N VAL A 190 10.17 -10.07 -5.74
CA VAL A 190 9.45 -8.87 -5.35
C VAL A 190 7.95 -9.12 -5.43
N THR A 191 7.24 -8.90 -4.33
CA THR A 191 5.77 -9.07 -4.26
C THR A 191 5.12 -8.10 -3.27
N ASP A 192 3.86 -7.75 -3.51
CA ASP A 192 2.97 -7.28 -2.45
C ASP A 192 2.58 -8.46 -1.56
N SER A 193 2.32 -8.23 -0.29
CA SER A 193 1.73 -9.23 0.62
C SER A 193 0.24 -9.38 0.41
N VAL A 194 -0.45 -8.23 0.25
CA VAL A 194 -1.86 -8.10 -0.05
C VAL A 194 -2.00 -7.19 -1.27
N PHE A 195 -2.60 -7.69 -2.33
CA PHE A 195 -2.72 -6.95 -3.59
C PHE A 195 -3.86 -5.93 -3.51
N SER A 196 -3.54 -4.68 -3.80
CA SER A 196 -4.39 -3.52 -3.50
C SER A 196 -5.71 -3.48 -4.26
N MET A 197 -5.81 -4.15 -5.42
CA MET A 197 -6.99 -4.11 -6.29
C MET A 197 -7.84 -5.38 -6.22
N ASP A 198 -7.27 -6.48 -5.75
CA ASP A 198 -7.92 -7.79 -5.67
C ASP A 198 -8.16 -8.22 -4.21
N GLY A 199 -7.36 -7.71 -3.27
CA GLY A 199 -7.48 -8.01 -1.84
C GLY A 199 -7.05 -9.43 -1.48
N ASP A 200 -6.44 -10.14 -2.40
CA ASP A 200 -5.85 -11.47 -2.18
C ASP A 200 -4.46 -11.37 -1.57
N VAL A 201 -3.95 -12.49 -1.07
CA VAL A 201 -2.71 -12.57 -0.29
C VAL A 201 -1.71 -13.44 -1.03
N ALA A 202 -0.46 -12.95 -1.16
CA ALA A 202 0.63 -13.70 -1.73
C ALA A 202 0.96 -14.96 -0.91
N PRO A 203 1.37 -16.07 -1.54
CA PRO A 203 1.77 -17.31 -0.86
C PRO A 203 3.16 -17.17 -0.23
N LEU A 204 3.33 -16.23 0.73
CA LEU A 204 4.63 -15.78 1.25
C LEU A 204 5.51 -16.92 1.79
N ALA A 205 4.91 -17.92 2.44
CA ALA A 205 5.67 -19.06 2.97
C ALA A 205 6.33 -19.86 1.82
N ARG A 206 5.60 -20.10 0.73
CA ARG A 206 6.12 -20.80 -0.44
C ARG A 206 7.13 -19.95 -1.20
N LEU A 207 6.91 -18.63 -1.31
CA LEU A 207 7.87 -17.72 -1.93
C LEU A 207 9.19 -17.66 -1.16
N LEU A 208 9.13 -17.68 0.19
CA LEU A 208 10.35 -17.72 1.01
C LEU A 208 11.10 -19.05 0.88
N GLU A 209 10.39 -20.19 0.90
CA GLU A 209 10.99 -21.50 0.66
C GLU A 209 11.77 -21.54 -0.66
N ILE A 210 11.15 -21.01 -1.72
CA ILE A 210 11.77 -20.90 -3.04
C ILE A 210 12.97 -19.94 -2.99
N ALA A 211 12.82 -18.78 -2.37
CA ALA A 211 13.90 -17.80 -2.22
C ALA A 211 15.14 -18.43 -1.56
N GLU A 212 14.95 -19.14 -0.45
CA GLU A 212 16.04 -19.80 0.27
C GLU A 212 16.71 -20.92 -0.55
N ARG A 213 15.93 -21.71 -1.28
CA ARG A 213 16.43 -22.78 -2.15
C ARG A 213 17.40 -22.25 -3.22
N TYR A 214 17.13 -21.09 -3.79
CA TYR A 214 17.95 -20.49 -4.85
C TYR A 214 18.88 -19.38 -4.36
N GLY A 215 19.00 -19.16 -3.05
CA GLY A 215 19.80 -18.08 -2.48
C GLY A 215 19.33 -16.69 -2.92
N ALA A 216 18.03 -16.53 -3.16
CA ALA A 216 17.43 -15.27 -3.56
C ALA A 216 16.98 -14.45 -2.34
N TRP A 217 16.87 -13.13 -2.50
CA TRP A 217 16.25 -12.24 -1.56
C TRP A 217 14.74 -12.17 -1.83
N LEU A 218 13.93 -11.98 -0.78
CA LEU A 218 12.49 -11.75 -0.91
C LEU A 218 12.13 -10.37 -0.34
N VAL A 219 11.72 -9.46 -1.23
CA VAL A 219 11.19 -8.14 -0.89
C VAL A 219 9.68 -8.25 -0.82
N VAL A 220 9.10 -7.92 0.33
CA VAL A 220 7.66 -7.95 0.58
C VAL A 220 7.16 -6.56 0.89
N ASP A 221 6.30 -6.00 0.04
CA ASP A 221 5.51 -4.80 0.35
C ASP A 221 4.25 -5.19 1.11
N ASP A 222 4.23 -4.88 2.38
CA ASP A 222 3.11 -5.17 3.29
C ASP A 222 2.28 -3.92 3.60
N ALA A 223 2.15 -3.03 2.63
CA ALA A 223 1.41 -1.79 2.80
C ALA A 223 -0.05 -2.00 3.21
N HIS A 224 -0.66 -3.12 2.85
CA HIS A 224 -2.05 -3.47 3.16
C HIS A 224 -2.21 -4.45 4.33
N GLY A 225 -1.14 -5.14 4.74
CA GLY A 225 -1.16 -6.07 5.87
C GLY A 225 -0.65 -5.46 7.18
N PHE A 226 0.34 -4.54 7.11
CA PHE A 226 0.85 -3.87 8.31
C PHE A 226 -0.27 -3.19 9.12
N GLY A 227 -0.31 -3.45 10.42
CA GLY A 227 -1.33 -2.98 11.35
C GLY A 227 -2.59 -3.86 11.38
N VAL A 228 -2.84 -4.66 10.34
CA VAL A 228 -4.06 -5.47 10.17
C VAL A 228 -3.80 -6.96 10.37
N LEU A 229 -2.80 -7.49 9.68
CA LEU A 229 -2.47 -8.91 9.70
C LEU A 229 -1.48 -9.24 10.81
N GLY A 230 -1.50 -10.50 11.22
CA GLY A 230 -0.59 -11.06 12.19
C GLY A 230 -0.88 -10.67 13.65
N PRO A 231 -0.24 -11.36 14.59
CA PRO A 231 -0.37 -11.07 16.00
C PRO A 231 -0.07 -9.60 16.30
N GLN A 232 -0.97 -8.93 17.01
CA GLN A 232 -0.86 -7.50 17.36
C GLN A 232 -0.72 -6.57 16.13
N GLY A 233 -1.10 -7.02 14.90
CA GLY A 233 -0.97 -6.23 13.69
C GLY A 233 0.46 -6.06 13.17
N ARG A 234 1.36 -6.99 13.48
CA ARG A 234 2.78 -6.94 13.08
C ARG A 234 3.03 -7.20 11.60
N GLY A 235 1.98 -7.48 10.83
CA GLY A 235 2.01 -7.63 9.39
C GLY A 235 2.08 -9.06 8.89
N ALA A 236 2.10 -9.22 7.56
CA ALA A 236 1.97 -10.50 6.87
C ALA A 236 3.13 -11.48 7.15
N LEU A 237 4.36 -11.00 7.37
CA LEU A 237 5.47 -11.89 7.75
C LEU A 237 5.25 -12.53 9.12
N ALA A 238 4.68 -11.76 10.06
CA ALA A 238 4.33 -12.27 11.39
C ALA A 238 3.13 -13.21 11.36
N GLU A 239 2.14 -12.92 10.50
CA GLU A 239 1.00 -13.82 10.23
C GLU A 239 1.45 -15.19 9.75
N ALA A 240 2.36 -15.22 8.79
CA ALA A 240 2.92 -16.45 8.23
C ALA A 240 4.08 -17.04 9.07
N ALA A 241 4.42 -16.44 10.22
CA ALA A 241 5.51 -16.84 11.11
C ALA A 241 6.88 -17.00 10.40
N LEU A 242 7.15 -16.17 9.39
CA LEU A 242 8.34 -16.27 8.56
C LEU A 242 9.58 -15.69 9.27
N ARG A 243 10.72 -16.32 9.04
CA ARG A 243 12.02 -15.88 9.54
C ARG A 243 13.10 -16.20 8.53
N SER A 244 13.84 -15.18 8.07
CA SER A 244 15.01 -15.37 7.21
C SER A 244 15.85 -14.08 7.17
N PRO A 245 17.20 -14.21 7.07
CA PRO A 245 18.04 -13.04 6.81
C PRO A 245 17.87 -12.47 5.39
N HIS A 246 17.26 -13.21 4.48
CA HIS A 246 17.02 -12.81 3.10
C HIS A 246 15.72 -12.01 2.90
N LEU A 247 14.97 -11.72 3.96
CA LEU A 247 13.75 -10.93 3.92
C LEU A 247 14.06 -9.43 3.99
N VAL A 248 13.41 -8.68 3.12
CA VAL A 248 13.32 -7.22 3.19
C VAL A 248 11.85 -6.84 3.22
N TYR A 249 11.44 -6.22 4.31
CA TYR A 249 10.05 -5.91 4.61
C TYR A 249 9.80 -4.41 4.45
N VAL A 250 8.83 -4.06 3.62
CA VAL A 250 8.39 -2.68 3.40
C VAL A 250 6.97 -2.52 3.95
N GLY A 251 6.73 -1.46 4.71
CA GLY A 251 5.41 -1.14 5.21
C GLY A 251 5.09 0.33 5.06
N THR A 252 3.79 0.67 5.11
CA THR A 252 3.33 2.07 5.06
C THR A 252 2.63 2.48 6.34
N LEU A 253 2.79 3.73 6.68
CA LEU A 253 2.21 4.36 7.88
C LEU A 253 1.04 5.30 7.52
N GLY A 254 0.72 5.38 6.23
CA GLY A 254 -0.39 6.18 5.68
C GLY A 254 -1.69 5.40 5.50
N LYS A 255 -1.75 4.13 5.94
CA LYS A 255 -2.95 3.30 5.86
C LYS A 255 -3.42 2.92 7.26
N ALA A 256 -3.33 1.67 7.68
CA ALA A 256 -3.80 1.23 9.00
C ALA A 256 -3.19 2.00 10.18
N ALA A 257 -1.97 2.54 10.05
CA ALA A 257 -1.37 3.37 11.09
C ALA A 257 -1.99 4.79 11.20
N GLY A 258 -2.81 5.22 10.24
CA GLY A 258 -3.59 6.45 10.32
C GLY A 258 -2.78 7.76 10.29
N VAL A 259 -1.48 7.72 9.93
CA VAL A 259 -0.63 8.92 9.93
C VAL A 259 -0.03 9.16 8.53
N SER A 260 1.27 9.06 8.38
CA SER A 260 1.97 9.21 7.09
C SER A 260 3.39 8.65 7.19
N GLY A 261 3.94 8.28 6.03
CA GLY A 261 5.28 7.74 5.92
C GLY A 261 5.28 6.26 5.55
N ALA A 262 6.47 5.70 5.55
CA ALA A 262 6.73 4.31 5.29
C ALA A 262 8.05 3.88 5.91
N PHE A 263 8.32 2.60 5.89
CA PHE A 263 9.57 2.08 6.44
C PHE A 263 10.04 0.84 5.67
N VAL A 264 11.33 0.58 5.78
CA VAL A 264 11.94 -0.68 5.36
C VAL A 264 12.58 -1.31 6.59
N ILE A 265 12.32 -2.59 6.84
CA ILE A 265 12.99 -3.38 7.87
C ILE A 265 13.76 -4.51 7.20
N ALA A 266 15.00 -4.70 7.60
CA ALA A 266 15.86 -5.80 7.17
C ALA A 266 16.98 -6.02 8.19
N HIS A 267 17.87 -6.97 7.91
CA HIS A 267 19.11 -7.13 8.66
C HIS A 267 19.91 -5.81 8.67
N GLU A 268 20.57 -5.47 9.80
CA GLU A 268 21.30 -4.20 9.98
C GLU A 268 22.27 -3.87 8.83
N THR A 269 22.94 -4.87 8.28
CA THR A 269 23.86 -4.68 7.14
C THR A 269 23.14 -4.15 5.89
N VAL A 270 21.92 -4.60 5.63
CA VAL A 270 21.10 -4.14 4.50
C VAL A 270 20.64 -2.70 4.75
N ILE A 271 20.18 -2.41 5.95
CA ILE A 271 19.75 -1.04 6.31
C ILE A 271 20.94 -0.07 6.26
N GLU A 272 22.11 -0.46 6.76
CA GLU A 272 23.31 0.37 6.64
C GLU A 272 23.67 0.62 5.17
N TRP A 273 23.60 -0.41 4.32
CA TRP A 273 23.80 -0.25 2.88
C TRP A 273 22.81 0.74 2.26
N PHE A 274 21.55 0.75 2.69
CA PHE A 274 20.55 1.71 2.23
C PHE A 274 20.88 3.14 2.66
N VAL A 275 21.33 3.35 3.89
CA VAL A 275 21.80 4.66 4.36
C VAL A 275 22.91 5.19 3.45
N GLN A 276 23.82 4.33 2.96
CA GLN A 276 24.96 4.71 2.13
C GLN A 276 24.62 4.85 0.64
N ARG A 277 23.53 4.23 0.14
CA ARG A 277 23.29 4.07 -1.30
C ARG A 277 21.90 4.45 -1.79
N ALA A 278 20.89 4.45 -0.93
CA ALA A 278 19.52 4.75 -1.34
C ALA A 278 19.36 6.23 -1.69
N ARG A 279 19.40 6.55 -2.98
CA ARG A 279 19.26 7.93 -3.47
C ARG A 279 18.00 8.63 -2.97
N PRO A 280 16.81 7.99 -2.92
CA PRO A 280 15.62 8.62 -2.34
C PRO A 280 15.76 8.97 -0.85
N TYR A 281 16.61 8.29 -0.09
CA TYR A 281 16.91 8.62 1.30
C TYR A 281 17.95 9.74 1.43
N ILE A 282 19.04 9.65 0.65
CA ILE A 282 20.19 10.56 0.75
C ILE A 282 19.82 11.98 0.29
N PHE A 283 19.08 12.10 -0.83
CA PHE A 283 18.86 13.35 -1.54
C PHE A 283 17.47 13.96 -1.37
N THR A 284 16.71 13.49 -0.38
CA THR A 284 15.38 14.00 -0.07
C THR A 284 15.38 14.63 1.32
N THR A 285 14.69 15.74 1.48
CA THR A 285 14.40 16.32 2.81
C THR A 285 13.71 15.28 3.68
N ALA A 286 14.18 15.09 4.90
CA ALA A 286 13.57 14.17 5.85
C ALA A 286 12.12 14.57 6.13
N SER A 287 11.27 13.59 6.43
CA SER A 287 9.88 13.87 6.81
C SER A 287 9.80 14.70 8.10
N ILE A 288 8.64 15.29 8.32
CA ILE A 288 8.40 16.16 9.48
C ILE A 288 8.56 15.35 10.78
N PRO A 289 9.43 15.78 11.73
CA PRO A 289 9.65 15.02 12.97
C PRO A 289 8.38 14.82 13.81
N ALA A 290 7.44 15.77 13.77
CA ALA A 290 6.16 15.64 14.46
C ALA A 290 5.33 14.46 13.94
N VAL A 291 5.42 14.16 12.64
CA VAL A 291 4.78 12.98 12.03
C VAL A 291 5.41 11.70 12.56
N ALA A 292 6.73 11.61 12.60
CA ALA A 292 7.43 10.45 13.18
C ALA A 292 7.05 10.25 14.66
N HIS A 293 6.90 11.34 15.43
CA HIS A 293 6.46 11.30 16.82
C HIS A 293 5.02 10.74 16.94
N ALA A 294 4.10 11.17 16.09
CA ALA A 294 2.73 10.66 16.07
C ALA A 294 2.65 9.18 15.67
N VAL A 295 3.49 8.73 14.74
CA VAL A 295 3.55 7.31 14.35
C VAL A 295 3.99 6.43 15.52
N SER A 296 4.96 6.85 16.35
CA SER A 296 5.33 6.13 17.57
C SER A 296 4.16 5.95 18.55
N ALA A 297 3.22 6.91 18.59
CA ALA A 297 1.97 6.76 19.37
C ALA A 297 1.01 5.77 18.69
N SER A 298 0.91 5.82 17.34
CA SER A 298 0.09 4.88 16.59
C SER A 298 0.51 3.43 16.78
N LEU A 299 1.82 3.13 16.77
CA LEU A 299 2.33 1.77 17.02
C LEU A 299 1.89 1.19 18.37
N LYS A 300 1.79 2.04 19.41
CA LYS A 300 1.30 1.62 20.72
C LYS A 300 -0.18 1.25 20.70
N ILE A 301 -1.00 2.01 19.93
CA ILE A 301 -2.42 1.69 19.76
C ILE A 301 -2.56 0.38 18.99
N ILE A 302 -1.86 0.24 17.86
CA ILE A 302 -1.91 -0.94 16.98
C ILE A 302 -1.52 -2.21 17.77
N GLY A 303 -0.45 -2.16 18.55
CA GLY A 303 0.06 -3.30 19.30
C GLY A 303 -0.63 -3.56 20.65
N GLY A 304 -1.56 -2.71 21.06
CA GLY A 304 -2.30 -2.81 22.31
C GLY A 304 -3.71 -3.39 22.14
N ASP A 305 -4.43 -3.49 23.27
CA ASP A 305 -5.79 -4.05 23.35
C ASP A 305 -6.77 -3.33 22.42
N GLU A 306 -6.66 -2.01 22.27
CA GLU A 306 -7.49 -1.25 21.35
C GLU A 306 -7.27 -1.68 19.88
N GLY A 307 -6.02 -1.90 19.49
CA GLY A 307 -5.68 -2.40 18.17
C GLY A 307 -6.27 -3.78 17.92
N ASP A 308 -6.20 -4.68 18.90
CA ASP A 308 -6.80 -6.02 18.82
C ASP A 308 -8.33 -5.96 18.68
N GLN A 309 -9.00 -5.09 19.44
CA GLN A 309 -10.45 -4.86 19.34
C GLN A 309 -10.83 -4.31 17.95
N ARG A 310 -10.07 -3.37 17.42
CA ARG A 310 -10.30 -2.81 16.08
C ARG A 310 -10.13 -3.86 14.97
N ARG A 311 -9.11 -4.70 15.05
CA ARG A 311 -8.89 -5.82 14.11
C ARG A 311 -10.02 -6.85 14.21
N ALA A 312 -10.43 -7.23 15.40
CA ALA A 312 -11.55 -8.15 15.61
C ALA A 312 -12.85 -7.60 15.02
N HIS A 313 -13.15 -6.32 15.25
CA HIS A 313 -14.31 -5.67 14.64
C HIS A 313 -14.19 -5.62 13.12
N LEU A 314 -13.03 -5.23 12.57
CA LEU A 314 -12.80 -5.22 11.12
C LEU A 314 -13.03 -6.59 10.50
N ALA A 315 -12.61 -7.67 11.15
CA ALA A 315 -12.86 -9.03 10.67
C ALA A 315 -14.36 -9.33 10.56
N THR A 316 -15.19 -8.93 11.53
CA THR A 316 -16.66 -9.10 11.44
C THR A 316 -17.28 -8.30 10.29
N LEU A 317 -16.75 -7.10 10.01
CA LEU A 317 -17.18 -6.28 8.88
C LEU A 317 -16.79 -6.92 7.53
N ILE A 318 -15.60 -7.51 7.45
CA ILE A 318 -15.14 -8.25 6.25
C ILE A 318 -16.07 -9.41 5.95
N ASP A 319 -16.37 -10.26 6.94
CA ASP A 319 -17.26 -11.43 6.75
C ASP A 319 -18.68 -11.01 6.36
N SER A 320 -19.19 -9.95 6.99
CA SER A 320 -20.50 -9.38 6.64
C SER A 320 -20.51 -8.86 5.21
N THR A 321 -19.48 -8.11 4.80
CA THR A 321 -19.38 -7.56 3.43
C THR A 321 -19.28 -8.68 2.39
N ARG A 322 -18.44 -9.69 2.61
CA ARG A 322 -18.37 -10.87 1.73
C ARG A 322 -19.75 -11.53 1.53
N SER A 323 -20.52 -11.64 2.61
CA SER A 323 -21.89 -12.18 2.55
C SER A 323 -22.84 -11.27 1.77
N ILE A 324 -22.73 -9.95 1.91
CA ILE A 324 -23.49 -8.95 1.14
C ILE A 324 -23.18 -9.08 -0.35
N LEU A 325 -21.92 -9.06 -0.73
CA LEU A 325 -21.48 -9.05 -2.12
C LEU A 325 -21.90 -10.31 -2.87
N LYS A 326 -21.91 -11.47 -2.23
CA LYS A 326 -22.39 -12.74 -2.82
C LYS A 326 -23.89 -12.74 -3.21
N ARG A 327 -24.67 -11.79 -2.69
CA ARG A 327 -26.11 -11.66 -3.01
C ARG A 327 -26.38 -10.66 -4.12
N THR A 328 -25.35 -9.98 -4.64
CA THR A 328 -25.49 -9.06 -5.78
C THR A 328 -25.39 -9.81 -7.11
N GLN A 329 -25.81 -9.16 -8.20
CA GLN A 329 -25.68 -9.72 -9.54
C GLN A 329 -24.24 -9.65 -10.10
N TRP A 330 -23.35 -8.86 -9.48
CA TRP A 330 -21.97 -8.67 -9.91
C TRP A 330 -21.05 -9.71 -9.31
N GLN A 331 -19.84 -9.84 -9.85
CA GLN A 331 -18.88 -10.85 -9.44
C GLN A 331 -17.98 -10.34 -8.30
N PRO A 332 -18.14 -10.81 -7.04
CA PRO A 332 -17.20 -10.49 -5.98
C PRO A 332 -15.87 -11.23 -6.19
N VAL A 333 -14.77 -10.61 -5.81
CA VAL A 333 -13.48 -11.29 -5.66
C VAL A 333 -13.44 -11.97 -4.28
N ASP A 334 -12.88 -13.16 -4.19
CA ASP A 334 -12.75 -13.88 -2.92
C ASP A 334 -11.60 -13.31 -2.06
N SER A 335 -11.86 -12.16 -1.47
CA SER A 335 -10.93 -11.48 -0.57
C SER A 335 -11.30 -11.69 0.90
N HIS A 336 -10.30 -12.00 1.72
CA HIS A 336 -10.41 -12.09 3.18
C HIS A 336 -9.78 -10.88 3.88
N THR A 337 -9.52 -9.81 3.16
CA THR A 337 -8.88 -8.58 3.68
C THR A 337 -9.87 -7.41 3.73
N ALA A 338 -9.45 -6.27 4.23
CA ALA A 338 -10.25 -5.05 4.25
C ALA A 338 -10.57 -4.48 2.85
N VAL A 339 -9.96 -5.01 1.80
CA VAL A 339 -10.21 -4.65 0.40
C VAL A 339 -11.19 -5.66 -0.19
N GLN A 340 -12.40 -5.21 -0.55
CA GLN A 340 -13.50 -6.04 -1.03
C GLN A 340 -13.91 -5.59 -2.44
N PRO A 341 -13.32 -6.16 -3.50
CA PRO A 341 -13.62 -5.76 -4.87
C PRO A 341 -14.89 -6.43 -5.39
N LEU A 342 -15.64 -5.69 -6.21
CA LEU A 342 -16.82 -6.15 -6.92
C LEU A 342 -16.64 -5.86 -8.42
N ILE A 343 -16.40 -6.89 -9.23
CA ILE A 343 -16.12 -6.76 -10.66
C ILE A 343 -17.43 -6.45 -11.40
N ILE A 344 -17.43 -5.37 -12.17
CA ILE A 344 -18.56 -4.93 -12.99
C ILE A 344 -18.26 -5.22 -14.46
N GLY A 345 -17.01 -5.06 -14.91
CA GLY A 345 -16.55 -5.31 -16.29
C GLY A 345 -16.29 -4.02 -17.05
N GLY A 346 -17.32 -3.32 -17.49
CA GLY A 346 -17.21 -2.11 -18.29
C GLY A 346 -16.87 -0.84 -17.48
N ASN A 347 -16.22 0.11 -18.14
CA ASN A 347 -15.85 1.38 -17.51
C ASN A 347 -17.07 2.24 -17.18
N GLU A 348 -18.01 2.33 -18.14
CA GLU A 348 -19.18 3.19 -18.02
C GLU A 348 -20.13 2.66 -16.96
N GLU A 349 -20.42 1.36 -16.98
CA GLU A 349 -21.29 0.68 -16.02
C GLU A 349 -20.71 0.83 -14.59
N THR A 350 -19.39 0.71 -14.45
CA THR A 350 -18.73 0.88 -13.15
C THR A 350 -18.86 2.33 -12.64
N LEU A 351 -18.76 3.31 -13.54
CA LEU A 351 -18.96 4.72 -13.19
C LEU A 351 -20.42 5.02 -12.84
N GLN A 352 -21.36 4.48 -13.58
CA GLN A 352 -22.79 4.65 -13.32
C GLN A 352 -23.16 4.06 -11.95
N LEU A 353 -22.66 2.87 -11.63
CA LEU A 353 -22.90 2.24 -10.34
C LEU A 353 -22.25 3.05 -9.18
N ALA A 354 -21.02 3.54 -9.35
CA ALA A 354 -20.37 4.39 -8.35
C ALA A 354 -21.14 5.72 -8.15
N ALA A 355 -21.67 6.32 -9.22
CA ALA A 355 -22.49 7.53 -9.14
C ALA A 355 -23.82 7.27 -8.43
N ALA A 356 -24.48 6.15 -8.72
CA ALA A 356 -25.71 5.76 -8.05
C ALA A 356 -25.50 5.53 -6.54
N LEU A 357 -24.38 4.92 -6.14
CA LEU A 357 -24.02 4.80 -4.73
C LEU A 357 -23.74 6.17 -4.08
N ASP A 358 -23.16 7.12 -4.82
CA ASP A 358 -22.97 8.49 -4.32
C ASP A 358 -24.32 9.23 -4.09
N GLU A 359 -25.35 8.95 -4.88
CA GLU A 359 -26.71 9.44 -4.63
C GLU A 359 -27.28 8.89 -3.31
N HIS A 360 -26.91 7.64 -2.99
CA HIS A 360 -27.22 7.01 -1.69
C HIS A 360 -26.28 7.45 -0.55
N ARG A 361 -25.47 8.51 -0.76
CA ARG A 361 -24.51 9.03 0.24
C ARG A 361 -23.39 8.03 0.58
N MET A 362 -22.95 7.23 -0.37
CA MET A 362 -21.86 6.28 -0.21
C MET A 362 -20.77 6.53 -1.24
N TRP A 363 -19.56 6.74 -0.78
CA TRP A 363 -18.43 6.91 -1.67
C TRP A 363 -17.66 5.60 -1.84
N VAL A 364 -17.93 4.90 -2.94
CA VAL A 364 -17.23 3.69 -3.36
C VAL A 364 -16.47 3.97 -4.65
N PRO A 365 -15.14 3.85 -4.67
CA PRO A 365 -14.34 4.16 -5.85
C PRO A 365 -14.58 3.18 -7.01
N ALA A 366 -14.73 3.73 -8.24
CA ALA A 366 -14.67 2.98 -9.48
C ALA A 366 -13.21 2.84 -9.94
N ILE A 367 -12.68 1.63 -9.94
CA ILE A 367 -11.33 1.31 -10.41
C ILE A 367 -11.41 0.85 -11.86
N ARG A 368 -10.59 1.44 -12.73
CA ARG A 368 -10.62 1.24 -14.18
C ARG A 368 -9.19 1.16 -14.72
N PRO A 369 -9.00 0.77 -15.99
CA PRO A 369 -7.69 0.81 -16.64
C PRO A 369 -7.01 2.20 -16.51
N PRO A 370 -5.67 2.25 -16.44
CA PRO A 370 -4.72 1.14 -16.48
C PRO A 370 -4.46 0.48 -15.11
N THR A 371 -5.21 0.87 -14.05
CA THR A 371 -5.02 0.32 -12.69
C THR A 371 -5.40 -1.16 -12.61
N VAL A 372 -6.38 -1.57 -13.40
CA VAL A 372 -6.81 -2.97 -13.59
C VAL A 372 -6.89 -3.27 -15.09
N PRO A 373 -6.85 -4.54 -15.52
CA PRO A 373 -6.98 -4.90 -16.94
C PRO A 373 -8.29 -4.40 -17.57
N ALA A 374 -8.28 -4.18 -18.89
CA ALA A 374 -9.48 -3.83 -19.64
C ALA A 374 -10.54 -4.94 -19.48
N GLY A 375 -11.81 -4.55 -19.35
CA GLY A 375 -12.93 -5.48 -19.12
C GLY A 375 -13.05 -6.02 -17.68
N THR A 376 -12.22 -5.53 -16.74
CA THR A 376 -12.26 -5.92 -15.33
C THR A 376 -12.44 -4.74 -14.38
N SER A 377 -13.08 -3.66 -14.89
CA SER A 377 -13.41 -2.50 -14.06
C SER A 377 -14.30 -2.91 -12.89
N ARG A 378 -14.07 -2.32 -11.73
CA ARG A 378 -14.66 -2.79 -10.47
C ARG A 378 -14.96 -1.65 -9.51
N LEU A 379 -15.88 -1.85 -8.62
CA LEU A 379 -15.95 -1.11 -7.37
C LEU A 379 -14.94 -1.70 -6.38
N ARG A 380 -14.19 -0.84 -5.69
CA ARG A 380 -13.29 -1.26 -4.62
C ARG A 380 -13.81 -0.77 -3.28
N ILE A 381 -14.52 -1.63 -2.57
CA ILE A 381 -15.04 -1.33 -1.24
C ILE A 381 -13.90 -1.54 -0.25
N SER A 382 -13.46 -0.45 0.41
CA SER A 382 -12.45 -0.51 1.46
C SER A 382 -13.11 -0.37 2.82
N LEU A 383 -12.88 -1.34 3.69
CA LEU A 383 -13.43 -1.36 5.04
C LEU A 383 -12.45 -0.73 6.05
N SER A 384 -13.02 -0.11 7.06
CA SER A 384 -12.31 0.45 8.20
C SER A 384 -12.99 -0.01 9.49
N ALA A 385 -12.24 -0.22 10.55
CA ALA A 385 -12.79 -0.48 11.87
C ALA A 385 -13.62 0.70 12.42
N ALA A 386 -13.64 1.83 11.71
CA ALA A 386 -14.53 2.96 12.01
C ALA A 386 -15.94 2.80 11.42
N HIS A 387 -16.18 1.82 10.51
CA HIS A 387 -17.53 1.51 10.05
C HIS A 387 -18.31 0.73 11.12
N SER A 388 -19.63 0.92 11.10
CA SER A 388 -20.57 0.15 11.90
C SER A 388 -21.27 -0.94 11.05
N HIS A 389 -21.91 -1.91 11.71
CA HIS A 389 -22.81 -2.85 11.02
C HIS A 389 -24.01 -2.15 10.36
N ASP A 390 -24.46 -1.00 10.90
CA ASP A 390 -25.51 -0.18 10.30
C ASP A 390 -25.05 0.44 8.97
N ASP A 391 -23.79 0.85 8.86
CA ASP A 391 -23.21 1.32 7.59
C ASP A 391 -23.21 0.22 6.54
N LEU A 392 -22.89 -1.02 6.92
CA LEU A 392 -22.96 -2.16 6.01
C LEU A 392 -24.40 -2.53 5.64
N ALA A 393 -25.35 -2.39 6.56
CA ALA A 393 -26.78 -2.61 6.24
C ALA A 393 -27.28 -1.58 5.20
N LYS A 394 -26.85 -0.33 5.30
CA LYS A 394 -27.12 0.71 4.30
C LYS A 394 -26.49 0.38 2.96
N LEU A 395 -25.23 -0.08 2.96
CA LEU A 395 -24.53 -0.51 1.73
C LEU A 395 -25.25 -1.69 1.08
N ASP A 396 -25.66 -2.70 1.85
CA ASP A 396 -26.44 -3.84 1.38
C ASP A 396 -27.73 -3.38 0.71
N HIS A 397 -28.51 -2.57 1.40
CA HIS A 397 -29.77 -2.04 0.86
C HIS A 397 -29.59 -1.30 -0.47
N ALA A 398 -28.55 -0.45 -0.55
CA ALA A 398 -28.25 0.28 -1.78
C ALA A 398 -27.85 -0.67 -2.92
N LEU A 399 -26.94 -1.62 -2.67
CA LEU A 399 -26.50 -2.59 -3.67
C LEU A 399 -27.65 -3.49 -4.14
N GLN A 400 -28.52 -3.97 -3.25
CA GLN A 400 -29.69 -4.78 -3.63
C GLN A 400 -30.68 -3.97 -4.47
N THR A 401 -30.91 -2.70 -4.10
CA THR A 401 -31.81 -1.81 -4.85
C THR A 401 -31.29 -1.57 -6.27
N LEU A 402 -29.99 -1.39 -6.43
CA LEU A 402 -29.35 -1.14 -7.72
C LEU A 402 -29.22 -2.42 -8.55
N SER A 403 -29.00 -3.58 -7.90
CA SER A 403 -28.96 -4.90 -8.55
C SER A 403 -30.30 -5.28 -9.19
N ASN A 404 -31.43 -4.88 -8.58
CA ASN A 404 -32.78 -5.20 -9.08
C ASN A 404 -33.28 -4.24 -10.17
N ARG A 405 -32.54 -3.15 -10.48
CA ARG A 405 -32.91 -2.16 -11.50
C ARG A 405 -32.21 -2.39 -12.85
N SER A 406 -31.24 -3.24 -12.89
CA SER A 406 -30.47 -3.66 -14.07
C SER A 406 -31.05 -4.93 -14.63
#